data_57709b966521a565aab84f116b0cce96
#
_entry.id   57709b966521a565aab84f116b0cce96
#
_cell.length_a   1.000
_cell.length_b   1.000
_cell.length_c   1.000
_cell.angle_alpha   90.00
_cell.angle_beta   90.00
_cell.angle_gamma   90.00
#
_symmetry.space_group_name_H-M   'P 1'
#
loop_
_entity.id
_entity.type
_entity.pdbx_description
1 polymer ?
#
loop_
_entity_poly.entity_id
_entity_poly.type
_entity_poly.pdbx_seq_one_letter_code
_entity_poly.pdbx_strand_id
1 'polypeptide(L)'
;MVVITCVARNARSALVVGLGLAAGCALKGDVRKVELQVEAVRGDLVKSDAARAAERDSILAVIRLVQQTLAAQQAYLVQLRGDLRTELLGVQQQLVAVQELTGQSQQRLTELRSRIEARSQQPDQGTGTSGGAPVGPSGNPAGPGPDQMYDVSLQQYRRGSSSTARLGFREFLRVFPSHERAPDAMYYVGESFEQTAPDSAASVYEQLVRIYPNSPRAPSALYKLGLLAEGRGDRAAARTFYSRVVAGYPRSPEADLARQNQQRLRP
;
A
#
# COMPACT_ATOMS: atom_id res chain seq x y z
N MET A 1 -28.41 -40.19 -105.07
CA MET A 1 -28.48 -38.82 -104.45
C MET A 1 -29.15 -38.88 -103.09
N VAL A 2 -29.23 -40.03 -102.36
CA VAL A 2 -29.92 -40.22 -101.04
C VAL A 2 -28.93 -40.45 -99.87
N VAL A 3 -27.68 -40.86 -100.15
CA VAL A 3 -26.69 -41.27 -99.04
C VAL A 3 -26.01 -40.02 -98.39
N ILE A 4 -25.85 -38.86 -99.15
CA ILE A 4 -25.15 -37.66 -98.67
C ILE A 4 -25.97 -36.86 -97.62
N THR A 5 -27.31 -36.93 -97.71
CA THR A 5 -28.19 -36.19 -96.81
C THR A 5 -28.30 -36.82 -95.38
N CYS A 6 -28.06 -38.14 -95.27
CA CYS A 6 -28.15 -38.80 -93.93
C CYS A 6 -26.94 -38.53 -93.07
N VAL A 7 -25.71 -38.40 -93.63
CA VAL A 7 -24.47 -38.22 -92.90
C VAL A 7 -24.45 -36.74 -92.34
N ALA A 8 -24.94 -35.75 -93.04
CA ALA A 8 -24.97 -34.37 -92.59
C ALA A 8 -25.95 -34.12 -91.41
N ARG A 9 -27.05 -34.90 -91.36
CA ARG A 9 -28.04 -34.82 -90.26
C ARG A 9 -27.56 -35.39 -88.95
N ASN A 10 -26.78 -36.49 -89.02
CA ASN A 10 -26.21 -37.07 -87.83
C ASN A 10 -25.03 -36.27 -87.25
N ALA A 11 -24.25 -35.58 -88.13
CA ALA A 11 -23.16 -34.70 -87.64
C ALA A 11 -23.69 -33.47 -86.90
N ARG A 12 -24.82 -32.92 -87.33
CA ARG A 12 -25.49 -31.76 -86.64
C ARG A 12 -26.08 -32.18 -85.29
N SER A 13 -26.69 -33.38 -85.24
CA SER A 13 -27.23 -33.93 -83.98
C SER A 13 -26.13 -34.23 -82.94
N ALA A 14 -24.98 -34.78 -83.37
CA ALA A 14 -23.83 -35.04 -82.49
C ALA A 14 -23.18 -33.76 -81.95
N LEU A 15 -23.18 -32.66 -82.81
CA LEU A 15 -22.59 -31.40 -82.40
C LEU A 15 -23.49 -30.66 -81.36
N VAL A 16 -24.82 -30.73 -81.53
CA VAL A 16 -25.77 -30.15 -80.53
C VAL A 16 -25.72 -30.92 -79.21
N VAL A 17 -25.60 -32.22 -79.18
CA VAL A 17 -25.47 -33.03 -77.97
C VAL A 17 -24.10 -32.78 -77.34
N GLY A 18 -23.03 -32.65 -78.11
CA GLY A 18 -21.69 -32.30 -77.56
C GLY A 18 -21.65 -30.94 -76.99
N LEU A 19 -22.28 -29.91 -77.56
CA LEU A 19 -22.37 -28.58 -76.95
C LEU A 19 -23.24 -28.54 -75.69
N GLY A 20 -24.30 -29.34 -75.59
CA GLY A 20 -25.15 -29.49 -74.40
C GLY A 20 -24.42 -30.11 -73.25
N LEU A 21 -23.59 -31.12 -73.49
CA LEU A 21 -22.77 -31.77 -72.45
C LEU A 21 -21.61 -30.87 -71.97
N ALA A 22 -20.98 -30.08 -72.86
CA ALA A 22 -19.94 -29.15 -72.51
C ALA A 22 -20.50 -27.97 -71.67
N ALA A 23 -21.69 -27.46 -72.02
CA ALA A 23 -22.37 -26.42 -71.23
C ALA A 23 -22.79 -26.93 -69.84
N GLY A 24 -23.26 -28.21 -69.73
CA GLY A 24 -23.61 -28.82 -68.45
C GLY A 24 -22.40 -29.05 -67.54
N CYS A 25 -21.24 -29.37 -68.10
CA CYS A 25 -19.99 -29.48 -67.30
C CYS A 25 -19.47 -28.10 -66.83
N ALA A 26 -19.60 -27.05 -67.65
CA ALA A 26 -19.22 -25.67 -67.23
C ALA A 26 -20.12 -25.16 -66.13
N LEU A 27 -21.44 -25.34 -66.20
CA LEU A 27 -22.37 -24.97 -65.14
C LEU A 27 -22.10 -25.71 -63.82
N LYS A 28 -21.76 -27.01 -63.88
CA LYS A 28 -21.46 -27.82 -62.70
C LYS A 28 -20.15 -27.40 -62.01
N GLY A 29 -19.17 -26.88 -62.75
CA GLY A 29 -17.92 -26.29 -62.21
C GLY A 29 -18.16 -24.96 -61.48
N ASP A 30 -19.04 -24.16 -62.04
CA ASP A 30 -19.34 -22.85 -61.43
C ASP A 30 -20.24 -22.99 -60.18
N VAL A 31 -21.20 -23.91 -60.17
CA VAL A 31 -21.98 -24.25 -58.99
C VAL A 31 -21.07 -24.72 -57.84
N ARG A 32 -20.09 -25.60 -58.12
CA ARG A 32 -19.14 -26.08 -57.14
C ARG A 32 -18.24 -24.98 -56.55
N LYS A 33 -17.87 -23.96 -57.37
CA LYS A 33 -17.13 -22.79 -56.92
C LYS A 33 -17.97 -21.95 -55.96
N VAL A 34 -19.25 -21.72 -56.31
CA VAL A 34 -20.19 -21.00 -55.47
C VAL A 34 -20.46 -21.72 -54.15
N GLU A 35 -20.60 -23.07 -54.16
CA GLU A 35 -20.72 -23.85 -52.92
C GLU A 35 -19.52 -23.70 -52.04
N LEU A 36 -18.29 -23.79 -52.57
CA LEU A 36 -17.05 -23.58 -51.82
C LEU A 36 -16.92 -22.16 -51.26
N GLN A 37 -17.36 -21.14 -52.01
CA GLN A 37 -17.40 -19.75 -51.58
C GLN A 37 -18.41 -19.55 -50.44
N VAL A 38 -19.60 -20.15 -50.54
CA VAL A 38 -20.63 -20.08 -49.49
C VAL A 38 -20.15 -20.77 -48.23
N GLU A 39 -19.45 -21.90 -48.33
CA GLU A 39 -18.90 -22.62 -47.21
C GLU A 39 -17.74 -21.83 -46.53
N ALA A 40 -16.89 -21.18 -47.31
CA ALA A 40 -15.86 -20.29 -46.83
C ALA A 40 -16.45 -19.08 -46.07
N VAL A 41 -17.46 -18.42 -46.64
CA VAL A 41 -18.18 -17.29 -46.01
C VAL A 41 -18.89 -17.73 -44.71
N ARG A 42 -19.51 -18.94 -44.72
CA ARG A 42 -20.08 -19.51 -43.49
C ARG A 42 -19.01 -19.74 -42.41
N GLY A 43 -17.86 -20.27 -42.81
CA GLY A 43 -16.73 -20.48 -41.90
C GLY A 43 -16.20 -19.16 -41.30
N ASP A 44 -16.11 -18.12 -42.11
CA ASP A 44 -15.67 -16.79 -41.66
C ASP A 44 -16.72 -16.09 -40.79
N LEU A 45 -18.01 -16.29 -41.05
CA LEU A 45 -19.09 -15.81 -40.17
C LEU A 45 -19.03 -16.49 -38.79
N VAL A 46 -18.90 -17.79 -38.74
CA VAL A 46 -18.77 -18.53 -37.47
C VAL A 46 -17.56 -18.07 -36.69
N LYS A 47 -16.40 -17.87 -37.33
CA LYS A 47 -15.20 -17.33 -36.68
C LYS A 47 -15.41 -15.90 -36.17
N SER A 48 -16.05 -15.04 -36.95
CA SER A 48 -16.32 -13.66 -36.56
C SER A 48 -17.31 -13.60 -35.39
N ASP A 49 -18.32 -14.46 -35.38
CA ASP A 49 -19.27 -14.53 -34.26
C ASP A 49 -18.63 -15.08 -33.00
N ALA A 50 -17.74 -16.07 -33.10
CA ALA A 50 -16.95 -16.57 -31.98
C ALA A 50 -15.99 -15.49 -31.44
N ALA A 51 -15.34 -14.72 -32.31
CA ALA A 51 -14.48 -13.60 -31.89
C ALA A 51 -15.28 -12.52 -31.17
N ARG A 52 -16.45 -12.15 -31.70
CA ARG A 52 -17.35 -11.16 -31.04
C ARG A 52 -17.92 -11.68 -29.71
N ALA A 53 -18.16 -12.98 -29.58
CA ALA A 53 -18.57 -13.58 -28.33
C ALA A 53 -17.45 -13.49 -27.29
N ALA A 54 -16.22 -13.83 -27.66
CA ALA A 54 -15.05 -13.72 -26.78
C ALA A 54 -14.77 -12.26 -26.35
N GLU A 55 -14.95 -11.31 -27.27
CA GLU A 55 -14.81 -9.87 -26.94
C GLU A 55 -15.89 -9.41 -25.94
N ARG A 56 -17.16 -9.82 -26.15
CA ARG A 56 -18.24 -9.54 -25.18
C ARG A 56 -17.96 -10.14 -23.82
N ASP A 57 -17.47 -11.38 -23.75
CA ASP A 57 -17.14 -12.04 -22.50
C ASP A 57 -15.98 -11.33 -21.78
N SER A 58 -14.98 -10.86 -22.52
CA SER A 58 -13.89 -10.05 -22.00
C SER A 58 -14.39 -8.72 -21.41
N ILE A 59 -15.26 -8.02 -22.12
CA ILE A 59 -15.87 -6.75 -21.65
C ILE A 59 -16.68 -7.00 -20.37
N LEU A 60 -17.48 -8.06 -20.33
CA LEU A 60 -18.27 -8.43 -19.15
C LEU A 60 -17.36 -8.78 -17.96
N ALA A 61 -16.22 -9.43 -18.19
CA ALA A 61 -15.24 -9.71 -17.14
C ALA A 61 -14.64 -8.42 -16.57
N VAL A 62 -14.28 -7.46 -17.42
CA VAL A 62 -13.79 -6.13 -17.00
C VAL A 62 -14.85 -5.36 -16.21
N ILE A 63 -16.10 -5.36 -16.66
CA ILE A 63 -17.21 -4.72 -15.95
C ILE A 63 -17.39 -5.32 -14.55
N ARG A 64 -17.35 -6.66 -14.42
CA ARG A 64 -17.42 -7.32 -13.10
C ARG A 64 -16.26 -6.93 -12.21
N LEU A 65 -15.05 -6.86 -12.75
CA LEU A 65 -13.86 -6.42 -12.00
C LEU A 65 -14.01 -4.98 -11.50
N VAL A 66 -14.48 -4.07 -12.35
CA VAL A 66 -14.74 -2.67 -11.98
C VAL A 66 -15.83 -2.59 -10.88
N GLN A 67 -16.91 -3.35 -11.00
CA GLN A 67 -17.96 -3.40 -9.98
C GLN A 67 -17.43 -3.92 -8.63
N GLN A 68 -16.59 -4.96 -8.64
CA GLN A 68 -15.94 -5.48 -7.44
C GLN A 68 -15.01 -4.44 -6.80
N THR A 69 -14.25 -3.73 -7.63
CA THR A 69 -13.34 -2.69 -7.16
C THR A 69 -14.11 -1.52 -6.53
N LEU A 70 -15.21 -1.10 -7.15
CA LEU A 70 -16.08 -0.05 -6.60
C LEU A 70 -16.73 -0.48 -5.28
N ALA A 71 -17.20 -1.72 -5.19
CA ALA A 71 -17.76 -2.25 -3.95
C ALA A 71 -16.70 -2.31 -2.82
N ALA A 72 -15.47 -2.73 -3.14
CA ALA A 72 -14.36 -2.73 -2.19
C ALA A 72 -13.99 -1.30 -1.73
N GLN A 73 -13.98 -0.32 -2.65
CA GLN A 73 -13.74 1.08 -2.29
C GLN A 73 -14.85 1.64 -1.39
N GLN A 74 -16.12 1.32 -1.67
CA GLN A 74 -17.24 1.74 -0.81
C GLN A 74 -17.13 1.12 0.59
N ALA A 75 -16.79 -0.17 0.70
CA ALA A 75 -16.58 -0.83 1.98
C ALA A 75 -15.41 -0.18 2.75
N TYR A 76 -14.32 0.15 2.08
CA TYR A 76 -13.18 0.86 2.67
C TYR A 76 -13.57 2.26 3.20
N LEU A 77 -14.36 3.02 2.44
CA LEU A 77 -14.84 4.35 2.87
C LEU A 77 -15.77 4.25 4.11
N VAL A 78 -16.61 3.23 4.18
CA VAL A 78 -17.47 2.98 5.35
C VAL A 78 -16.62 2.63 6.57
N GLN A 79 -15.62 1.77 6.41
CA GLN A 79 -14.69 1.43 7.46
C GLN A 79 -13.89 2.66 7.94
N LEU A 80 -13.33 3.43 7.03
CA LEU A 80 -12.58 4.66 7.34
C LEU A 80 -13.44 5.67 8.12
N ARG A 81 -14.72 5.80 7.73
CA ARG A 81 -15.66 6.66 8.46
C ARG A 81 -15.94 6.15 9.88
N GLY A 82 -16.02 4.82 10.05
CA GLY A 82 -16.14 4.19 11.36
C GLY A 82 -14.92 4.44 12.23
N ASP A 83 -13.73 4.24 11.69
CA ASP A 83 -12.46 4.44 12.37
C ASP A 83 -12.27 5.89 12.81
N LEU A 84 -12.56 6.86 11.91
CA LEU A 84 -12.51 8.29 12.22
C LEU A 84 -13.49 8.66 13.34
N ARG A 85 -14.69 8.08 13.36
CA ARG A 85 -15.66 8.35 14.42
C ARG A 85 -15.21 7.81 15.76
N THR A 86 -14.62 6.63 15.79
CA THR A 86 -14.06 6.03 17.00
C THR A 86 -12.87 6.84 17.52
N GLU A 87 -12.03 7.32 16.60
CA GLU A 87 -10.87 8.15 16.94
C GLU A 87 -11.29 9.52 17.50
N LEU A 88 -12.31 10.16 16.91
CA LEU A 88 -12.88 11.41 17.44
C LEU A 88 -13.44 11.22 18.85
N LEU A 89 -14.13 10.14 19.13
CA LEU A 89 -14.61 9.82 20.48
C LEU A 89 -13.43 9.63 21.45
N GLY A 90 -12.37 8.96 21.01
CA GLY A 90 -11.14 8.80 21.80
C GLY A 90 -10.46 10.13 22.13
N VAL A 91 -10.39 11.05 21.15
CA VAL A 91 -9.86 12.42 21.36
C VAL A 91 -10.73 13.21 22.32
N GLN A 92 -12.07 13.11 22.23
CA GLN A 92 -12.96 13.77 23.19
C GLN A 92 -12.75 13.27 24.62
N GLN A 93 -12.61 11.95 24.81
CA GLN A 93 -12.29 11.39 26.14
C GLN A 93 -10.94 11.86 26.66
N GLN A 94 -9.93 11.97 25.80
CA GLN A 94 -8.62 12.50 26.18
C GLN A 94 -8.68 13.97 26.57
N LEU A 95 -9.48 14.80 25.86
CA LEU A 95 -9.69 16.20 26.23
C LEU A 95 -10.31 16.35 27.61
N VAL A 96 -11.32 15.54 27.92
CA VAL A 96 -11.93 15.54 29.27
C VAL A 96 -10.91 15.14 30.33
N ALA A 97 -10.11 14.10 30.09
CA ALA A 97 -9.06 13.67 31.01
C ALA A 97 -7.98 14.75 31.23
N VAL A 98 -7.58 15.46 30.15
CA VAL A 98 -6.63 16.58 30.25
C VAL A 98 -7.23 17.75 31.04
N GLN A 99 -8.51 18.08 30.84
CA GLN A 99 -9.20 19.12 31.62
C GLN A 99 -9.28 18.77 33.10
N GLU A 100 -9.57 17.51 33.41
CA GLU A 100 -9.58 17.03 34.81
C GLU A 100 -8.20 17.09 35.45
N LEU A 101 -7.15 16.65 34.72
CA LEU A 101 -5.76 16.69 35.20
C LEU A 101 -5.29 18.15 35.39
N THR A 102 -5.72 19.06 34.50
CA THR A 102 -5.41 20.49 34.61
C THR A 102 -6.11 21.09 35.83
N GLY A 103 -7.37 20.72 36.08
CA GLY A 103 -8.10 21.14 37.28
C GLY A 103 -7.44 20.66 38.58
N GLN A 104 -7.04 19.39 38.63
CA GLN A 104 -6.29 18.84 39.79
C GLN A 104 -4.92 19.52 39.98
N SER A 105 -4.22 19.82 38.88
CA SER A 105 -2.96 20.56 38.91
C SER A 105 -3.12 21.97 39.48
N GLN A 106 -4.15 22.70 39.07
CA GLN A 106 -4.47 24.00 39.60
C GLN A 106 -4.84 23.96 41.08
N GLN A 107 -5.59 22.98 41.54
CA GLN A 107 -5.89 22.77 42.95
C GLN A 107 -4.63 22.54 43.79
N ARG A 108 -3.71 21.68 43.30
CA ARG A 108 -2.42 21.42 43.96
C ARG A 108 -1.55 22.69 44.02
N LEU A 109 -1.53 23.52 42.97
CA LEU A 109 -0.81 24.78 42.96
C LEU A 109 -1.38 25.75 43.96
N THR A 110 -2.71 25.83 44.08
CA THR A 110 -3.38 26.69 45.07
C THR A 110 -3.09 26.21 46.48
N GLU A 111 -3.09 24.91 46.73
CA GLU A 111 -2.75 24.33 48.04
C GLU A 111 -1.27 24.54 48.38
N LEU A 112 -0.36 24.39 47.41
CA LEU A 112 1.07 24.68 47.63
C LEU A 112 1.29 26.19 47.95
N ARG A 113 0.60 27.07 47.23
CA ARG A 113 0.66 28.51 47.47
C ARG A 113 0.17 28.85 48.85
N SER A 114 -0.95 28.32 49.32
CA SER A 114 -1.47 28.53 50.66
C SER A 114 -0.54 28.02 51.75
N ARG A 115 0.12 26.87 51.51
CA ARG A 115 1.15 26.30 52.43
C ARG A 115 2.40 27.19 52.48
N ILE A 116 2.84 27.77 51.37
CA ILE A 116 3.98 28.68 51.33
C ILE A 116 3.63 29.97 52.06
N GLU A 117 2.44 30.53 51.83
CA GLU A 117 1.95 31.72 52.50
C GLU A 117 1.79 31.52 54.02
N ALA A 118 1.27 30.35 54.44
CA ALA A 118 1.20 29.96 55.85
C ALA A 118 2.58 29.83 56.51
N ARG A 119 3.56 29.29 55.76
CA ARG A 119 4.94 29.12 56.24
C ARG A 119 5.69 30.46 56.33
N SER A 120 5.38 31.41 55.46
CA SER A 120 5.98 32.77 55.51
C SER A 120 5.45 33.62 56.63
N GLN A 121 4.31 33.27 57.25
CA GLN A 121 3.72 33.93 58.40
C GLN A 121 4.14 33.37 59.77
N GLN A 122 4.95 32.29 59.79
CA GLN A 122 5.44 31.69 61.01
C GLN A 122 6.83 32.26 61.30
N PRO A 123 7.03 33.04 62.41
CA PRO A 123 8.37 33.51 62.77
C PRO A 123 9.28 32.34 63.15
N ASP A 124 10.49 32.46 62.67
CA ASP A 124 11.64 31.59 62.89
C ASP A 124 11.74 31.05 64.35
N GLN A 125 11.53 29.75 64.50
CA GLN A 125 12.17 29.00 65.57
C GLN A 125 12.94 27.82 64.94
N GLY A 126 14.26 28.05 64.92
CA GLY A 126 15.19 27.14 64.29
C GLY A 126 15.21 25.74 64.92
N THR A 127 15.44 24.78 64.03
CA THR A 127 16.39 23.68 64.25
C THR A 127 16.69 23.06 62.90
N GLY A 128 17.97 23.04 62.56
CA GLY A 128 18.45 22.42 61.33
C GLY A 128 18.39 20.91 61.41
N THR A 129 18.20 20.32 60.27
CA THR A 129 18.92 19.09 59.84
C THR A 129 18.73 18.90 58.32
N SER A 130 19.79 19.05 57.66
CA SER A 130 20.41 18.30 56.57
C SER A 130 19.53 17.28 55.80
N GLY A 131 19.48 17.46 54.50
CA GLY A 131 18.94 16.52 53.57
C GLY A 131 18.77 17.17 52.18
N GLY A 132 19.84 17.81 51.67
CA GLY A 132 19.80 18.44 50.35
C GLY A 132 19.90 17.40 49.25
N ALA A 133 18.84 17.26 48.50
CA ALA A 133 18.96 16.85 47.09
C ALA A 133 19.00 18.15 46.26
N PRO A 134 19.92 18.29 45.30
CA PRO A 134 20.03 19.50 44.51
C PRO A 134 18.86 19.59 43.54
N VAL A 135 17.91 20.46 43.83
CA VAL A 135 16.93 20.95 42.87
C VAL A 135 17.66 21.96 42.03
N GLY A 136 18.02 21.54 40.80
CA GLY A 136 18.53 22.46 39.79
C GLY A 136 17.46 23.51 39.40
N PRO A 137 17.85 24.73 39.09
CA PRO A 137 16.93 25.81 38.70
C PRO A 137 16.48 25.58 37.25
N SER A 138 15.31 24.99 37.06
CA SER A 138 14.59 25.03 35.80
C SER A 138 13.10 25.16 36.08
N GLY A 139 12.71 26.37 36.41
CA GLY A 139 11.33 26.81 36.41
C GLY A 139 10.87 27.05 34.99
N ASN A 140 10.41 26.01 34.33
CA ASN A 140 9.52 26.09 33.16
C ASN A 140 8.34 25.20 33.50
N PRO A 141 7.05 25.57 33.22
CA PRO A 141 5.95 24.64 33.27
C PRO A 141 6.19 23.67 32.11
N ALA A 142 7.05 22.70 32.37
CA ALA A 142 7.46 21.71 31.40
C ALA A 142 6.26 20.85 31.08
N GLY A 143 5.86 20.89 29.84
CA GLY A 143 5.09 19.80 29.23
C GLY A 143 5.75 18.43 29.53
N PRO A 144 5.13 17.32 29.17
CA PRO A 144 5.67 16.00 29.46
C PRO A 144 7.11 15.91 28.96
N GLY A 145 8.00 15.39 29.80
CA GLY A 145 9.40 15.18 29.44
C GLY A 145 9.57 14.24 28.25
N PRO A 146 10.75 14.22 27.59
CA PRO A 146 10.96 13.43 26.38
C PRO A 146 10.64 11.96 26.57
N ASP A 147 11.07 11.35 27.67
CA ASP A 147 10.79 9.94 27.94
C ASP A 147 9.30 9.66 28.14
N GLN A 148 8.60 10.53 28.85
CA GLN A 148 7.16 10.38 29.04
C GLN A 148 6.40 10.51 27.72
N MET A 149 6.75 11.47 26.86
CA MET A 149 6.12 11.66 25.54
C MET A 149 6.35 10.46 24.64
N TYR A 150 7.57 9.92 24.63
CA TYR A 150 7.89 8.71 23.88
C TYR A 150 7.11 7.49 24.40
N ASP A 151 7.11 7.26 25.73
CA ASP A 151 6.47 6.10 26.34
C ASP A 151 4.96 6.09 26.15
N VAL A 152 4.29 7.26 26.24
CA VAL A 152 2.86 7.41 25.92
C VAL A 152 2.60 7.04 24.46
N SER A 153 3.42 7.54 23.53
CA SER A 153 3.29 7.22 22.10
C SER A 153 3.50 5.73 21.82
N LEU A 154 4.48 5.10 22.48
CA LEU A 154 4.76 3.68 22.36
C LEU A 154 3.60 2.83 22.92
N GLN A 155 2.99 3.27 24.01
CA GLN A 155 1.83 2.60 24.59
C GLN A 155 0.63 2.64 23.64
N GLN A 156 0.38 3.78 22.98
CA GLN A 156 -0.67 3.89 21.94
C GLN A 156 -0.39 2.95 20.77
N TYR A 157 0.87 2.87 20.31
CA TYR A 157 1.28 1.96 19.24
C TYR A 157 1.00 0.49 19.62
N ARG A 158 1.40 0.08 20.83
CA ARG A 158 1.17 -1.28 21.34
C ARG A 158 -0.30 -1.65 21.51
N ARG A 159 -1.17 -0.67 21.72
CA ARG A 159 -2.63 -0.84 21.77
C ARG A 159 -3.29 -0.90 20.39
N GLY A 160 -2.50 -0.76 19.31
CA GLY A 160 -3.02 -0.74 17.93
C GLY A 160 -3.52 0.63 17.46
N SER A 161 -3.45 1.68 18.30
CA SER A 161 -3.83 3.06 17.93
C SER A 161 -2.70 3.71 17.11
N SER A 162 -2.41 3.15 15.92
CA SER A 162 -1.26 3.55 15.11
C SER A 162 -1.28 5.00 14.66
N SER A 163 -2.45 5.57 14.39
CA SER A 163 -2.61 6.98 14.00
C SER A 163 -2.28 7.92 15.16
N THR A 164 -2.80 7.65 16.36
CA THR A 164 -2.51 8.44 17.57
C THR A 164 -1.05 8.34 17.96
N ALA A 165 -0.49 7.13 17.96
CA ALA A 165 0.93 6.90 18.21
C ALA A 165 1.82 7.69 17.25
N ARG A 166 1.49 7.70 15.97
CA ARG A 166 2.20 8.45 14.93
C ARG A 166 2.21 9.95 15.20
N LEU A 167 1.08 10.51 15.62
CA LEU A 167 1.03 11.93 16.01
C LEU A 167 1.94 12.21 17.21
N GLY A 168 1.89 11.36 18.24
CA GLY A 168 2.74 11.50 19.43
C GLY A 168 4.24 11.39 19.10
N PHE A 169 4.64 10.40 18.29
CA PHE A 169 6.04 10.25 17.87
C PHE A 169 6.51 11.41 16.98
N ARG A 170 5.67 11.94 16.10
CA ARG A 170 6.01 13.12 15.29
C ARG A 170 6.21 14.36 16.15
N GLU A 171 5.35 14.55 17.15
CA GLU A 171 5.51 15.66 18.08
C GLU A 171 6.78 15.49 18.92
N PHE A 172 7.07 14.28 19.39
CA PHE A 172 8.34 13.97 20.05
C PHE A 172 9.55 14.32 19.16
N LEU A 173 9.55 13.92 17.90
CA LEU A 173 10.62 14.23 16.95
C LEU A 173 10.76 15.74 16.66
N ARG A 174 9.65 16.46 16.67
CA ARG A 174 9.65 17.92 16.50
C ARG A 174 10.30 18.64 17.66
N VAL A 175 10.02 18.21 18.90
CA VAL A 175 10.49 18.85 20.13
C VAL A 175 11.88 18.37 20.51
N PHE A 176 12.17 17.09 20.31
CA PHE A 176 13.40 16.42 20.77
C PHE A 176 14.13 15.67 19.62
N PRO A 177 14.51 16.35 18.53
CA PRO A 177 15.09 15.67 17.36
C PRO A 177 16.45 15.02 17.62
N SER A 178 17.17 15.51 18.63
CA SER A 178 18.50 14.98 19.01
C SER A 178 18.47 14.02 20.20
N HIS A 179 17.28 13.65 20.69
CA HIS A 179 17.15 12.72 21.80
C HIS A 179 17.60 11.31 21.35
N GLU A 180 18.16 10.52 22.30
CA GLU A 180 18.64 9.16 22.01
C GLU A 180 17.56 8.25 21.41
N ARG A 181 16.28 8.46 21.78
CA ARG A 181 15.12 7.72 21.28
C ARG A 181 14.53 8.28 19.98
N ALA A 182 15.11 9.35 19.41
CA ALA A 182 14.58 9.93 18.17
C ALA A 182 14.62 8.94 16.99
N PRO A 183 15.67 8.13 16.79
CA PRO A 183 15.64 7.10 15.74
C PRO A 183 14.56 6.04 15.98
N ASP A 184 14.32 5.66 17.23
CA ASP A 184 13.26 4.71 17.58
C ASP A 184 11.87 5.29 17.28
N ALA A 185 11.63 6.53 17.69
CA ALA A 185 10.38 7.23 17.40
C ALA A 185 10.12 7.30 15.88
N MET A 186 11.14 7.64 15.09
CA MET A 186 11.03 7.72 13.64
C MET A 186 10.77 6.34 13.01
N TYR A 187 11.37 5.28 13.53
CA TYR A 187 11.11 3.92 13.12
C TYR A 187 9.63 3.54 13.34
N TYR A 188 9.05 3.83 14.52
CA TYR A 188 7.65 3.57 14.79
C TYR A 188 6.68 4.43 13.95
N VAL A 189 7.07 5.65 13.57
CA VAL A 189 6.31 6.43 12.56
C VAL A 189 6.27 5.66 11.24
N GLY A 190 7.39 5.10 10.77
CA GLY A 190 7.44 4.27 9.57
C GLY A 190 6.55 3.02 9.69
N GLU A 191 6.69 2.25 10.77
CA GLU A 191 5.87 1.05 11.01
C GLU A 191 4.37 1.36 11.03
N SER A 192 3.98 2.51 11.60
CA SER A 192 2.57 2.92 11.65
C SER A 192 1.94 3.18 10.27
N PHE A 193 2.76 3.33 9.23
CA PHE A 193 2.31 3.50 7.85
C PHE A 193 2.35 2.22 7.01
N GLU A 194 3.07 1.17 7.42
CA GLU A 194 3.35 0.01 6.55
C GLU A 194 2.10 -0.59 5.91
N GLN A 195 1.02 -0.73 6.67
CA GLN A 195 -0.21 -1.35 6.19
C GLN A 195 -1.13 -0.39 5.43
N THR A 196 -1.11 0.90 5.78
CA THR A 196 -2.06 1.88 5.24
C THR A 196 -1.51 2.72 4.11
N ALA A 197 -0.21 3.02 4.14
CA ALA A 197 0.46 3.89 3.19
C ALA A 197 1.94 3.48 3.03
N PRO A 198 2.24 2.35 2.36
CA PRO A 198 3.60 1.80 2.27
C PRO A 198 4.60 2.75 1.62
N ASP A 199 4.17 3.67 0.75
CA ASP A 199 5.03 4.71 0.18
C ASP A 199 5.44 5.75 1.22
N SER A 200 4.53 6.11 2.12
CA SER A 200 4.85 6.98 3.26
C SER A 200 5.79 6.30 4.24
N ALA A 201 5.60 5.00 4.51
CA ALA A 201 6.51 4.21 5.33
C ALA A 201 7.92 4.21 4.74
N ALA A 202 8.05 3.95 3.43
CA ALA A 202 9.34 3.97 2.74
C ALA A 202 10.04 5.32 2.86
N SER A 203 9.32 6.43 2.62
CA SER A 203 9.85 7.78 2.78
C SER A 203 10.38 8.05 4.19
N VAL A 204 9.65 7.61 5.23
CA VAL A 204 10.08 7.77 6.63
C VAL A 204 11.32 6.94 6.93
N TYR A 205 11.39 5.69 6.48
CA TYR A 205 12.57 4.84 6.67
C TYR A 205 13.80 5.38 5.95
N GLU A 206 13.65 5.92 4.75
CA GLU A 206 14.75 6.61 4.04
C GLU A 206 15.25 7.82 4.81
N GLN A 207 14.35 8.63 5.36
CA GLN A 207 14.69 9.76 6.21
C GLN A 207 15.44 9.31 7.47
N LEU A 208 15.00 8.22 8.13
CA LEU A 208 15.67 7.67 9.30
C LEU A 208 17.13 7.32 8.98
N VAL A 209 17.33 6.56 7.92
CA VAL A 209 18.71 6.16 7.51
C VAL A 209 19.59 7.36 7.16
N ARG A 210 19.01 8.40 6.58
CA ARG A 210 19.73 9.62 6.23
C ARG A 210 20.11 10.47 7.43
N ILE A 211 19.17 10.62 8.39
CA ILE A 211 19.35 11.51 9.54
C ILE A 211 20.12 10.80 10.67
N TYR A 212 19.87 9.52 10.87
CA TYR A 212 20.44 8.73 11.96
C TYR A 212 21.20 7.48 11.44
N PRO A 213 22.20 7.62 10.56
CA PRO A 213 22.86 6.49 9.91
C PRO A 213 23.57 5.54 10.89
N ASN A 214 24.00 6.06 12.04
CA ASN A 214 24.73 5.28 13.07
C ASN A 214 23.81 4.71 14.15
N SER A 215 22.49 4.89 14.05
CA SER A 215 21.56 4.38 15.03
C SER A 215 21.34 2.86 14.89
N PRO A 216 21.02 2.15 15.98
CA PRO A 216 20.64 0.74 15.92
C PRO A 216 19.41 0.48 15.03
N ARG A 217 18.60 1.50 14.72
CA ARG A 217 17.41 1.40 13.87
C ARG A 217 17.70 1.57 12.38
N ALA A 218 18.86 2.07 12.01
CA ALA A 218 19.21 2.26 10.60
C ALA A 218 19.23 0.94 9.79
N PRO A 219 19.85 -0.16 10.27
CA PRO A 219 19.78 -1.45 9.58
C PRO A 219 18.35 -1.99 9.50
N SER A 220 17.54 -1.86 10.58
CA SER A 220 16.14 -2.29 10.57
C SER A 220 15.32 -1.51 9.53
N ALA A 221 15.50 -0.17 9.45
CA ALA A 221 14.82 0.65 8.47
C ALA A 221 15.20 0.30 7.02
N LEU A 222 16.49 0.08 6.73
CA LEU A 222 16.95 -0.39 5.42
C LEU A 222 16.38 -1.76 5.05
N TYR A 223 16.31 -2.67 6.00
CA TYR A 223 15.71 -3.99 5.79
C TYR A 223 14.21 -3.88 5.47
N LYS A 224 13.47 -3.03 6.20
CA LYS A 224 12.07 -2.73 5.93
C LYS A 224 11.86 -2.13 4.53
N LEU A 225 12.73 -1.23 4.07
CA LEU A 225 12.71 -0.73 2.69
C LEU A 225 12.85 -1.86 1.67
N GLY A 226 13.71 -2.83 1.94
CA GLY A 226 13.84 -4.02 1.11
C GLY A 226 12.54 -4.84 1.05
N LEU A 227 11.90 -5.07 2.19
CA LEU A 227 10.62 -5.79 2.26
C LEU A 227 9.49 -5.03 1.53
N LEU A 228 9.40 -3.71 1.70
CA LEU A 228 8.42 -2.88 1.00
C LEU A 228 8.63 -2.92 -0.52
N ALA A 229 9.87 -2.90 -0.99
CA ALA A 229 10.19 -3.03 -2.41
C ALA A 229 9.81 -4.43 -2.95
N GLU A 230 10.05 -5.50 -2.18
CA GLU A 230 9.56 -6.84 -2.53
C GLU A 230 8.04 -6.90 -2.63
N GLY A 231 7.32 -6.31 -1.67
CA GLY A 231 5.86 -6.25 -1.67
C GLY A 231 5.27 -5.56 -2.91
N ARG A 232 6.03 -4.64 -3.52
CA ARG A 232 5.68 -3.98 -4.79
C ARG A 232 6.11 -4.77 -6.03
N GLY A 233 6.80 -5.90 -5.86
CA GLY A 233 7.38 -6.67 -6.95
C GLY A 233 8.70 -6.09 -7.50
N ASP A 234 9.22 -5.01 -6.94
CA ASP A 234 10.49 -4.40 -7.35
C ASP A 234 11.70 -5.15 -6.74
N ARG A 235 12.01 -6.28 -7.35
CA ARG A 235 13.14 -7.13 -6.94
C ARG A 235 14.49 -6.40 -7.04
N ALA A 236 14.64 -5.47 -7.98
CA ALA A 236 15.89 -4.74 -8.18
C ALA A 236 16.14 -3.76 -7.03
N ALA A 237 15.13 -2.96 -6.67
CA ALA A 237 15.21 -2.06 -5.52
C ALA A 237 15.39 -2.86 -4.21
N ALA A 238 14.67 -3.96 -4.02
CA ALA A 238 14.80 -4.81 -2.83
C ALA A 238 16.23 -5.32 -2.65
N ARG A 239 16.86 -5.85 -3.70
CA ARG A 239 18.25 -6.29 -3.68
C ARG A 239 19.21 -5.14 -3.34
N THR A 240 18.94 -3.95 -3.85
CA THR A 240 19.76 -2.76 -3.56
C THR A 240 19.68 -2.42 -2.07
N PHE A 241 18.49 -2.38 -1.48
CA PHE A 241 18.33 -2.10 -0.06
C PHE A 241 18.99 -3.17 0.82
N TYR A 242 18.82 -4.45 0.52
CA TYR A 242 19.51 -5.52 1.23
C TYR A 242 21.02 -5.46 1.11
N SER A 243 21.55 -5.08 -0.07
CA SER A 243 22.99 -4.84 -0.25
C SER A 243 23.51 -3.73 0.65
N ARG A 244 22.75 -2.65 0.81
CA ARG A 244 23.10 -1.55 1.71
C ARG A 244 23.11 -1.98 3.17
N VAL A 245 22.18 -2.86 3.60
CA VAL A 245 22.21 -3.43 4.97
C VAL A 245 23.50 -4.24 5.16
N VAL A 246 23.80 -5.17 4.26
CA VAL A 246 24.96 -6.06 4.39
C VAL A 246 26.28 -5.29 4.36
N ALA A 247 26.39 -4.27 3.51
CA ALA A 247 27.61 -3.47 3.37
C ALA A 247 27.79 -2.46 4.51
N GLY A 248 26.71 -1.77 4.90
CA GLY A 248 26.78 -0.71 5.90
C GLY A 248 26.72 -1.21 7.34
N TYR A 249 26.04 -2.35 7.58
CA TYR A 249 25.78 -2.87 8.94
C TYR A 249 26.06 -4.38 9.04
N PRO A 250 27.26 -4.85 8.69
CA PRO A 250 27.56 -6.28 8.51
C PRO A 250 27.38 -7.14 9.76
N ARG A 251 27.36 -6.51 10.94
CA ARG A 251 27.20 -7.17 12.25
C ARG A 251 25.77 -7.10 12.81
N SER A 252 24.84 -6.45 12.10
CA SER A 252 23.46 -6.38 12.56
C SER A 252 22.70 -7.69 12.28
N PRO A 253 21.70 -8.04 13.09
CA PRO A 253 20.83 -9.19 12.82
C PRO A 253 20.14 -9.09 11.44
N GLU A 254 19.80 -7.88 11.02
CA GLU A 254 19.18 -7.61 9.73
C GLU A 254 20.10 -7.93 8.56
N ALA A 255 21.43 -7.89 8.74
CA ALA A 255 22.38 -8.25 7.68
C ALA A 255 22.28 -9.74 7.33
N ASP A 256 22.06 -10.62 8.29
CA ASP A 256 21.87 -12.04 8.03
C ASP A 256 20.55 -12.30 7.29
N LEU A 257 19.47 -11.66 7.70
CA LEU A 257 18.19 -11.71 7.01
C LEU A 257 18.29 -11.15 5.58
N ALA A 258 18.99 -10.04 5.41
CA ALA A 258 19.20 -9.42 4.11
C ALA A 258 20.00 -10.34 3.16
N ARG A 259 21.05 -11.06 3.64
CA ARG A 259 21.79 -12.07 2.85
C ARG A 259 20.88 -13.19 2.38
N GLN A 260 20.01 -13.72 3.27
CA GLN A 260 19.04 -14.76 2.92
C GLN A 260 18.07 -14.29 1.84
N ASN A 261 17.50 -13.09 2.00
CA ASN A 261 16.58 -12.51 1.03
C ASN A 261 17.25 -12.23 -0.33
N GLN A 262 18.51 -11.77 -0.34
CA GLN A 262 19.27 -11.62 -1.57
C GLN A 262 19.47 -12.95 -2.32
N GLN A 263 19.73 -14.03 -1.58
CA GLN A 263 19.86 -15.37 -2.19
C GLN A 263 18.56 -15.83 -2.84
N ARG A 264 17.42 -15.61 -2.15
CA ARG A 264 16.08 -15.93 -2.65
C ARG A 264 15.69 -15.12 -3.88
N LEU A 265 16.16 -13.86 -3.98
CA LEU A 265 15.88 -12.96 -5.09
C LEU A 265 16.84 -13.09 -6.27
N ARG A 266 17.79 -14.03 -6.24
CA ARG A 266 18.63 -14.31 -7.41
C ARG A 266 17.76 -14.83 -8.57
N PRO A 267 18.08 -14.43 -9.82
CA PRO A 267 17.34 -14.90 -10.99
C PRO A 267 17.44 -16.42 -11.16
#